data_422ea726e401b8e1a7008fc9ca08ff6c
#
_entry.id   422ea726e401b8e1a7008fc9ca08ff6c
#
_cell.length_a   1.000
_cell.length_b   1.000
_cell.length_c   1.000
_cell.angle_alpha   90.00
_cell.angle_beta   90.00
_cell.angle_gamma   90.00
#
_symmetry.space_group_name_H-M   'P 1'
#
loop_
_entity.id
_entity.type
_entity.pdbx_description
1 polymer ?
#
loop_
_entity_poly.entity_id
_entity_poly.type
_entity_poly.pdbx_seq_one_letter_code
_entity_poly.pdbx_strand_id
1 'polypeptide(L)'
;MVHMRTVNSTATPDRGSGMEHQQAYLAAGAGKHRANKPTQVRARNRRLLVAAAVLFTAAAANSQSKAQSGPFAPMAGSWSGGGTVSLDDGSTERIRCRAKYAPVGPTMEMTLTCASDAYKFILSANVQSAGNAITGSWSEASRNISGSLQGRGGGGNFEVVASAAGFNANIALRTHGNKQTVAIRADSQFRGANISMSR
;
A
#
# COMPACT_ATOMS: atom_id res chain seq x y z
N MET A 1 11.87 17.36 -53.21
CA MET A 1 12.93 18.42 -53.12
C MET A 1 12.56 19.30 -51.94
N VAL A 2 13.35 19.36 -50.93
CA VAL A 2 13.66 20.40 -49.95
C VAL A 2 14.00 19.77 -48.63
N HIS A 3 15.28 19.64 -48.48
CA HIS A 3 16.26 19.94 -47.42
C HIS A 3 16.03 19.41 -45.99
N MET A 4 16.88 18.43 -45.70
CA MET A 4 17.47 18.12 -44.40
C MET A 4 18.07 19.36 -43.73
N ARG A 5 17.86 19.51 -42.46
CA ARG A 5 18.84 20.16 -41.56
C ARG A 5 19.04 19.31 -40.32
N THR A 6 20.16 18.65 -40.31
CA THR A 6 20.88 18.12 -39.19
C THR A 6 21.38 19.27 -38.32
N VAL A 7 21.16 19.22 -37.01
CA VAL A 7 21.95 20.00 -36.05
C VAL A 7 22.52 19.03 -35.05
N ASN A 8 23.82 18.86 -35.20
CA ASN A 8 24.73 18.19 -34.31
C ASN A 8 25.05 19.19 -33.17
N SER A 9 24.90 18.83 -31.93
CA SER A 9 25.51 19.55 -30.81
C SER A 9 26.08 18.56 -29.82
N THR A 10 27.35 18.36 -29.97
CA THR A 10 28.27 17.76 -29.02
C THR A 10 28.47 18.71 -27.83
N ALA A 11 28.29 18.24 -26.63
CA ALA A 11 28.81 18.88 -25.42
C ALA A 11 29.40 17.81 -24.49
N THR A 12 30.66 18.01 -24.25
CA THR A 12 31.69 17.28 -23.52
C THR A 12 31.42 17.23 -22.02
N PRO A 13 31.84 16.19 -21.28
CA PRO A 13 31.72 16.11 -19.84
C PRO A 13 32.80 16.91 -19.13
N ASP A 14 32.41 17.68 -18.16
CA ASP A 14 33.32 18.34 -17.22
C ASP A 14 33.63 17.42 -16.04
N ARG A 15 34.93 17.20 -15.84
CA ARG A 15 35.58 16.56 -14.71
C ARG A 15 35.98 17.62 -13.71
N GLY A 16 35.50 17.59 -12.53
CA GLY A 16 36.00 18.30 -11.37
C GLY A 16 35.85 17.40 -10.17
N SER A 17 36.82 16.70 -9.83
CA SER A 17 37.86 16.68 -8.81
C SER A 17 37.59 17.56 -7.61
N GLY A 18 37.37 16.90 -6.47
CA GLY A 18 37.25 17.50 -5.16
C GLY A 18 37.46 16.43 -4.10
N MET A 19 38.68 15.95 -4.04
CA MET A 19 39.27 15.16 -2.96
C MET A 19 39.67 16.13 -1.86
N GLU A 20 39.59 15.66 -0.65
CA GLU A 20 40.47 15.99 0.51
C GLU A 20 39.78 16.58 1.73
N HIS A 21 40.26 16.01 2.78
CA HIS A 21 40.34 16.38 4.17
C HIS A 21 39.12 15.97 5.04
N GLN A 22 39.24 15.22 6.08
CA GLN A 22 40.37 15.10 7.01
C GLN A 22 40.27 13.81 7.82
N GLN A 23 41.39 13.13 7.83
CA GLN A 23 41.80 12.23 8.91
C GLN A 23 42.23 13.04 10.13
N ALA A 24 42.23 12.36 11.23
CA ALA A 24 42.92 12.63 12.47
C ALA A 24 42.08 13.24 13.60
N TYR A 25 41.82 12.40 14.59
CA TYR A 25 42.34 12.60 15.94
C TYR A 25 42.33 11.26 16.70
N LEU A 26 43.46 10.58 16.60
CA LEU A 26 43.95 9.66 17.63
C LEU A 26 44.69 10.49 18.67
N ALA A 27 44.37 10.32 19.94
CA ALA A 27 45.28 10.41 21.09
C ALA A 27 44.43 10.22 22.34
N ALA A 28 44.55 9.07 23.00
CA ALA A 28 45.43 8.87 24.12
C ALA A 28 45.02 9.64 25.40
N GLY A 29 44.53 8.91 26.38
CA GLY A 29 44.27 9.34 27.72
C GLY A 29 44.15 8.17 28.68
N ALA A 30 45.27 7.51 28.94
CA ALA A 30 45.40 6.56 30.02
C ALA A 30 45.41 7.30 31.33
N GLY A 31 44.42 7.09 32.17
CA GLY A 31 44.33 7.56 33.54
C GLY A 31 44.09 6.42 34.51
N LYS A 32 45.17 5.83 35.01
CA LYS A 32 45.17 5.01 36.21
C LYS A 32 44.84 5.89 37.41
N HIS A 33 43.85 5.57 38.19
CA HIS A 33 43.91 5.81 39.64
C HIS A 33 42.93 4.89 40.38
N ARG A 34 43.53 3.99 41.11
CA ARG A 34 43.47 3.78 42.57
C ARG A 34 42.18 3.14 43.09
N ALA A 35 42.39 1.91 43.42
CA ALA A 35 41.68 1.19 44.48
C ALA A 35 41.57 1.99 45.78
N ASN A 36 40.39 2.06 46.29
CA ASN A 36 40.18 2.40 47.69
C ASN A 36 39.09 1.46 48.25
N LYS A 37 39.54 0.44 48.96
CA LYS A 37 38.83 -0.14 50.10
C LYS A 37 39.09 0.80 51.26
N PRO A 38 38.21 1.05 52.16
CA PRO A 38 37.65 0.09 53.10
C PRO A 38 36.32 0.43 53.75
N THR A 39 35.99 -0.34 54.59
CA THR A 39 35.37 -0.16 55.91
C THR A 39 33.95 -0.65 56.03
N GLN A 40 33.90 -1.86 56.51
CA GLN A 40 32.79 -2.40 57.26
C GLN A 40 32.41 -1.49 58.42
N VAL A 41 31.20 -0.96 58.42
CA VAL A 41 30.55 -0.56 59.67
C VAL A 41 29.33 -1.43 59.86
N ARG A 42 29.51 -2.38 60.77
CA ARG A 42 28.40 -3.12 61.39
C ARG A 42 27.63 -2.11 62.25
N ALA A 43 26.40 -1.82 61.84
CA ALA A 43 25.40 -1.30 62.77
C ALA A 43 24.15 -2.19 62.66
N ARG A 44 24.01 -2.98 63.74
CA ARG A 44 22.78 -3.70 64.11
C ARG A 44 21.76 -2.62 64.55
N ASN A 45 20.64 -2.56 63.89
CA ASN A 45 19.33 -2.24 64.49
C ASN A 45 18.25 -2.71 63.54
N ARG A 46 17.69 -3.81 63.87
CA ARG A 46 16.34 -4.06 64.43
C ARG A 46 15.23 -3.26 63.77
N ARG A 47 14.44 -4.03 63.00
CA ARG A 47 12.97 -4.01 62.93
C ARG A 47 12.34 -2.70 62.47
N LEU A 48 11.87 -2.71 61.23
CA LEU A 48 10.47 -2.40 60.93
C LEU A 48 10.19 -2.88 59.49
N LEU A 49 9.38 -3.92 59.44
CA LEU A 49 8.75 -4.40 58.19
C LEU A 49 7.74 -3.34 57.78
N VAL A 50 8.00 -2.62 56.69
CA VAL A 50 6.98 -1.92 55.94
C VAL A 50 7.00 -2.56 54.57
N ALA A 51 6.09 -3.48 54.36
CA ALA A 51 5.76 -4.02 53.05
C ALA A 51 5.05 -2.91 52.26
N ALA A 52 5.81 -2.15 51.49
CA ALA A 52 5.24 -1.33 50.43
C ALA A 52 4.99 -2.23 49.22
N ALA A 53 3.80 -2.80 49.16
CA ALA A 53 3.28 -3.44 47.97
C ALA A 53 3.06 -2.33 46.94
N VAL A 54 4.06 -2.11 46.10
CA VAL A 54 3.90 -1.30 44.86
C VAL A 54 3.08 -2.14 43.91
N LEU A 55 1.78 -1.88 43.89
CA LEU A 55 0.89 -2.34 42.86
C LEU A 55 1.31 -1.65 41.54
N PHE A 56 2.19 -2.32 40.79
CA PHE A 56 2.34 -2.02 39.35
C PHE A 56 1.03 -2.42 38.67
N THR A 57 0.10 -1.51 38.60
CA THR A 57 -0.98 -1.60 37.63
C THR A 57 -0.33 -1.43 36.26
N ALA A 58 -0.01 -2.55 35.62
CA ALA A 58 0.27 -2.60 34.20
C ALA A 58 -1.02 -2.12 33.51
N ALA A 59 -1.06 -0.83 33.14
CA ALA A 59 -2.01 -0.33 32.20
C ALA A 59 -1.71 -1.06 30.89
N ALA A 60 -2.40 -2.19 30.67
CA ALA A 60 -2.47 -2.82 29.38
C ALA A 60 -3.07 -1.76 28.46
N ALA A 61 -2.23 -1.08 27.70
CA ALA A 61 -2.66 -0.26 26.59
C ALA A 61 -3.37 -1.22 25.63
N ASN A 62 -4.67 -1.33 25.79
CA ASN A 62 -5.54 -1.92 24.78
C ASN A 62 -5.38 -1.02 23.55
N SER A 63 -4.45 -1.37 22.68
CA SER A 63 -4.44 -0.90 21.31
C SER A 63 -5.69 -1.51 20.68
N GLN A 64 -6.82 -0.86 20.91
CA GLN A 64 -8.02 -1.12 20.14
C GLN A 64 -7.64 -0.76 18.71
N SER A 65 -7.33 -1.78 17.93
CA SER A 65 -7.34 -1.68 16.48
C SER A 65 -8.68 -1.03 16.17
N LYS A 66 -8.66 0.25 15.76
CA LYS A 66 -9.89 0.91 15.31
C LYS A 66 -10.41 0.03 14.20
N ALA A 67 -11.47 -0.72 14.50
CA ALA A 67 -12.14 -1.52 13.49
C ALA A 67 -12.43 -0.54 12.36
N GLN A 68 -11.92 -0.84 11.18
CA GLN A 68 -12.10 0.02 10.03
C GLN A 68 -13.61 0.13 9.81
N SER A 69 -14.17 1.25 10.21
CA SER A 69 -15.59 1.54 10.04
C SER A 69 -15.77 2.28 8.71
N GLY A 70 -16.90 2.05 8.04
CA GLY A 70 -17.19 2.72 6.78
C GLY A 70 -17.63 1.77 5.68
N PRO A 71 -18.08 2.30 4.56
CA PRO A 71 -18.67 1.53 3.47
C PRO A 71 -17.72 0.51 2.85
N PHE A 72 -16.39 0.76 2.93
CA PHE A 72 -15.35 -0.09 2.37
C PHE A 72 -14.71 -1.05 3.39
N ALA A 73 -15.13 -1.02 4.66
CA ALA A 73 -14.52 -1.83 5.71
C ALA A 73 -14.42 -3.34 5.39
N PRO A 74 -15.43 -3.99 4.77
CA PRO A 74 -15.35 -5.40 4.40
C PRO A 74 -14.24 -5.72 3.39
N MET A 75 -13.77 -4.73 2.65
CA MET A 75 -12.74 -4.92 1.62
C MET A 75 -11.31 -4.83 2.18
N ALA A 76 -11.11 -4.25 3.35
CA ALA A 76 -9.80 -3.95 3.92
C ALA A 76 -8.81 -5.12 3.86
N GLY A 77 -7.55 -4.80 3.54
CA GLY A 77 -6.46 -5.77 3.56
C GLY A 77 -6.00 -6.24 2.18
N SER A 78 -5.26 -7.34 2.18
CA SER A 78 -4.66 -7.92 0.98
C SER A 78 -5.45 -9.14 0.52
N TRP A 79 -5.69 -9.20 -0.78
CA TRP A 79 -6.47 -10.24 -1.44
C TRP A 79 -5.67 -10.87 -2.56
N SER A 80 -5.84 -12.17 -2.78
CA SER A 80 -5.20 -12.87 -3.87
C SER A 80 -6.15 -13.88 -4.50
N GLY A 81 -5.95 -14.13 -5.78
CA GLY A 81 -6.79 -15.08 -6.51
C GLY A 81 -6.55 -15.02 -8.00
N GLY A 82 -7.57 -15.31 -8.77
CA GLY A 82 -7.46 -15.32 -10.22
C GLY A 82 -8.82 -15.35 -10.90
N GLY A 83 -8.77 -15.43 -12.21
CA GLY A 83 -9.97 -15.42 -13.02
C GLY A 83 -9.67 -15.55 -14.50
N THR A 84 -10.61 -15.07 -15.29
CA THR A 84 -10.52 -15.04 -16.76
C THR A 84 -10.79 -13.64 -17.28
N VAL A 85 -10.06 -13.27 -18.32
CA VAL A 85 -10.31 -12.11 -19.18
C VAL A 85 -10.88 -12.61 -20.49
N SER A 86 -11.87 -11.90 -21.03
CA SER A 86 -12.42 -12.12 -22.36
C SER A 86 -12.05 -10.96 -23.26
N LEU A 87 -11.62 -11.27 -24.48
CA LEU A 87 -11.21 -10.31 -25.51
C LEU A 87 -12.24 -10.25 -26.64
N ASP A 88 -12.13 -9.24 -27.51
CA ASP A 88 -13.06 -9.00 -28.62
C ASP A 88 -12.98 -10.03 -29.74
N ASP A 89 -11.85 -10.71 -29.89
CA ASP A 89 -11.65 -11.84 -30.81
C ASP A 89 -12.28 -13.15 -30.31
N GLY A 90 -12.95 -13.12 -29.15
CA GLY A 90 -13.56 -14.28 -28.50
C GLY A 90 -12.59 -15.13 -27.69
N SER A 91 -11.31 -14.79 -27.66
CA SER A 91 -10.34 -15.48 -26.84
C SER A 91 -10.52 -15.18 -25.34
N THR A 92 -10.04 -16.09 -24.52
CA THR A 92 -10.04 -15.94 -23.07
C THR A 92 -8.68 -16.27 -22.50
N GLU A 93 -8.26 -15.47 -21.52
CA GLU A 93 -7.00 -15.68 -20.83
C GLU A 93 -7.19 -15.88 -19.33
N ARG A 94 -6.42 -16.77 -18.76
CA ARG A 94 -6.35 -16.91 -17.30
C ARG A 94 -5.44 -15.86 -16.71
N ILE A 95 -5.91 -15.22 -15.62
CA ILE A 95 -5.13 -14.21 -14.90
C ILE A 95 -4.99 -14.60 -13.43
N ARG A 96 -3.88 -14.17 -12.83
CA ARG A 96 -3.64 -14.18 -11.39
C ARG A 96 -3.62 -12.75 -10.90
N CYS A 97 -4.34 -12.49 -9.82
CA CYS A 97 -4.54 -11.15 -9.30
C CYS A 97 -4.12 -11.05 -7.83
N ARG A 98 -3.61 -9.88 -7.46
CA ARG A 98 -3.37 -9.44 -6.08
C ARG A 98 -3.91 -8.04 -5.93
N ALA A 99 -4.73 -7.83 -4.91
CA ALA A 99 -5.29 -6.54 -4.59
C ALA A 99 -4.94 -6.15 -3.14
N LYS A 100 -4.78 -4.87 -2.92
CA LYS A 100 -4.69 -4.27 -1.58
C LYS A 100 -5.69 -3.14 -1.49
N TYR A 101 -6.50 -3.17 -0.46
CA TYR A 101 -7.47 -2.13 -0.14
C TYR A 101 -7.11 -1.50 1.21
N ALA A 102 -6.99 -0.19 1.23
CA ALA A 102 -6.68 0.61 2.41
C ALA A 102 -7.81 1.63 2.68
N PRO A 103 -8.93 1.20 3.27
CA PRO A 103 -10.03 2.09 3.59
C PRO A 103 -9.71 2.94 4.82
N VAL A 104 -10.10 4.23 4.77
CA VAL A 104 -10.04 5.17 5.88
C VAL A 104 -11.37 5.94 5.91
N GLY A 105 -12.28 5.56 6.82
CA GLY A 105 -13.60 6.15 6.88
C GLY A 105 -14.37 6.05 5.56
N PRO A 106 -14.76 7.16 4.93
CA PRO A 106 -15.50 7.16 3.68
C PRO A 106 -14.59 7.06 2.43
N THR A 107 -13.28 6.99 2.59
CA THR A 107 -12.32 6.91 1.47
C THR A 107 -11.63 5.56 1.43
N MET A 108 -11.12 5.19 0.26
CA MET A 108 -10.34 3.97 0.07
C MET A 108 -9.31 4.16 -1.03
N GLU A 109 -8.08 3.80 -0.71
CA GLU A 109 -7.04 3.57 -1.71
C GLU A 109 -7.01 2.09 -2.10
N MET A 110 -6.87 1.82 -3.38
CA MET A 110 -6.79 0.47 -3.91
C MET A 110 -5.62 0.34 -4.87
N THR A 111 -4.92 -0.78 -4.78
CA THR A 111 -4.00 -1.25 -5.80
C THR A 111 -4.40 -2.66 -6.23
N LEU A 112 -4.36 -2.93 -7.54
CA LEU A 112 -4.64 -4.25 -8.10
C LEU A 112 -3.57 -4.56 -9.16
N THR A 113 -2.92 -5.69 -9.01
CA THR A 113 -2.03 -6.22 -10.04
C THR A 113 -2.59 -7.55 -10.52
N CYS A 114 -2.88 -7.65 -11.81
CA CYS A 114 -3.25 -8.89 -12.47
C CYS A 114 -2.26 -9.21 -13.57
N ALA A 115 -1.94 -10.47 -13.77
CA ALA A 115 -1.05 -10.93 -14.82
C ALA A 115 -1.54 -12.25 -15.43
N SER A 116 -1.39 -12.35 -16.75
CA SER A 116 -1.42 -13.59 -17.53
C SER A 116 -0.03 -13.86 -18.09
N ASP A 117 0.09 -14.84 -18.97
CA ASP A 117 1.35 -15.09 -19.69
C ASP A 117 1.66 -13.98 -20.72
N ALA A 118 0.62 -13.30 -21.24
CA ALA A 118 0.74 -12.26 -22.27
C ALA A 118 0.62 -10.84 -21.73
N TYR A 119 -0.10 -10.61 -20.64
CA TYR A 119 -0.46 -9.26 -20.16
C TYR A 119 -0.21 -9.07 -18.67
N LYS A 120 0.10 -7.83 -18.32
CA LYS A 120 0.14 -7.37 -16.93
C LYS A 120 -0.65 -6.08 -16.81
N PHE A 121 -1.50 -6.00 -15.79
CA PHE A 121 -2.26 -4.81 -15.41
C PHE A 121 -1.81 -4.34 -14.04
N ILE A 122 -1.58 -3.06 -13.89
CA ILE A 122 -1.25 -2.43 -12.60
C ILE A 122 -2.21 -1.26 -12.42
N LEU A 123 -3.27 -1.51 -11.69
CA LEU A 123 -4.32 -0.55 -11.39
C LEU A 123 -4.14 0.08 -10.02
N SER A 124 -4.35 1.39 -9.95
CA SER A 124 -4.51 2.14 -8.70
C SER A 124 -5.82 2.92 -8.76
N ALA A 125 -6.51 3.05 -7.64
CA ALA A 125 -7.70 3.86 -7.54
C ALA A 125 -7.80 4.54 -6.19
N ASN A 126 -8.37 5.77 -6.22
CA ASN A 126 -8.78 6.52 -5.05
C ASN A 126 -10.29 6.68 -5.13
N VAL A 127 -10.99 6.17 -4.12
CA VAL A 127 -12.45 6.07 -4.12
C VAL A 127 -13.00 6.76 -2.89
N GLN A 128 -14.11 7.47 -3.06
CA GLN A 128 -14.84 8.15 -2.00
C GLN A 128 -16.30 7.75 -2.03
N SER A 129 -16.88 7.60 -0.84
CA SER A 129 -18.30 7.35 -0.65
C SER A 129 -18.97 8.55 0.01
N ALA A 130 -20.13 8.93 -0.51
CA ALA A 130 -21.06 9.88 0.10
C ALA A 130 -22.43 9.21 0.22
N GLY A 131 -22.70 8.64 1.40
CA GLY A 131 -23.80 7.71 1.56
C GLY A 131 -23.59 6.44 0.75
N ASN A 132 -24.48 6.16 -0.19
CA ASN A 132 -24.33 5.04 -1.13
C ASN A 132 -23.71 5.45 -2.49
N ALA A 133 -23.50 6.74 -2.72
CA ALA A 133 -22.85 7.21 -3.94
C ALA A 133 -21.35 6.98 -3.86
N ILE A 134 -20.78 6.44 -4.92
CA ILE A 134 -19.35 6.16 -5.06
C ILE A 134 -18.80 7.02 -6.18
N THR A 135 -17.72 7.73 -5.92
CA THR A 135 -16.96 8.50 -6.90
C THR A 135 -15.47 8.25 -6.70
N GLY A 136 -14.68 8.49 -7.73
CA GLY A 136 -13.23 8.34 -7.62
C GLY A 136 -12.50 8.50 -8.92
N SER A 137 -11.21 8.23 -8.84
CA SER A 137 -10.31 8.17 -9.99
C SER A 137 -9.57 6.84 -10.01
N TRP A 138 -9.15 6.43 -11.18
CA TRP A 138 -8.33 5.26 -11.37
C TRP A 138 -7.23 5.52 -12.41
N SER A 139 -6.18 4.74 -12.35
CA SER A 139 -5.12 4.73 -13.36
C SER A 139 -4.59 3.31 -13.58
N GLU A 140 -4.19 3.02 -14.80
CA GLU A 140 -3.52 1.81 -15.22
C GLU A 140 -2.11 2.16 -15.73
N ALA A 141 -1.08 1.71 -14.99
CA ALA A 141 0.29 2.14 -15.22
C ALA A 141 0.94 1.54 -16.47
N SER A 142 0.54 0.31 -16.88
CA SER A 142 1.16 -0.38 -18.01
C SER A 142 0.85 0.29 -19.36
N ARG A 143 -0.30 0.95 -19.46
CA ARG A 143 -0.77 1.64 -20.68
C ARG A 143 -0.87 3.15 -20.51
N ASN A 144 -0.56 3.67 -19.32
CA ASN A 144 -0.69 5.08 -18.97
C ASN A 144 -2.10 5.64 -19.25
N ILE A 145 -3.11 4.87 -18.82
CA ILE A 145 -4.52 5.24 -18.94
C ILE A 145 -5.04 5.66 -17.58
N SER A 146 -5.82 6.70 -17.52
CA SER A 146 -6.50 7.14 -16.30
C SER A 146 -7.93 7.59 -16.59
N GLY A 147 -8.76 7.57 -15.56
CA GLY A 147 -10.16 7.92 -15.70
C GLY A 147 -10.87 8.12 -14.38
N SER A 148 -12.19 8.23 -14.45
CA SER A 148 -13.08 8.39 -13.31
C SER A 148 -13.81 7.10 -12.96
N LEU A 149 -14.25 7.02 -11.72
CA LEU A 149 -15.16 6.01 -11.20
C LEU A 149 -16.43 6.69 -10.71
N GLN A 150 -17.57 6.16 -11.08
CA GLN A 150 -18.88 6.61 -10.57
C GLN A 150 -19.79 5.41 -10.38
N GLY A 151 -20.61 5.44 -9.34
CA GLY A 151 -21.55 4.38 -9.09
C GLY A 151 -22.14 4.43 -7.70
N ARG A 152 -22.46 3.26 -7.17
CA ARG A 152 -23.07 3.11 -5.85
C ARG A 152 -22.60 1.83 -5.18
N GLY A 153 -22.72 1.82 -3.86
CA GLY A 153 -22.45 0.63 -3.07
C GLY A 153 -22.12 0.93 -1.62
N GLY A 154 -21.82 -0.14 -0.90
CA GLY A 154 -21.45 -0.13 0.49
C GLY A 154 -21.53 -1.54 1.08
N GLY A 155 -20.92 -1.74 2.25
CA GLY A 155 -20.98 -3.02 2.93
C GLY A 155 -20.39 -4.19 2.15
N GLY A 156 -19.44 -3.91 1.25
CA GLY A 156 -18.79 -4.94 0.42
C GLY A 156 -19.48 -5.20 -0.92
N ASN A 157 -20.57 -4.52 -1.26
CA ASN A 157 -21.26 -4.65 -2.54
C ASN A 157 -21.19 -3.32 -3.29
N PHE A 158 -20.59 -3.32 -4.47
CA PHE A 158 -20.36 -2.13 -5.28
C PHE A 158 -20.73 -2.36 -6.73
N GLU A 159 -21.38 -1.41 -7.35
CA GLU A 159 -21.66 -1.34 -8.77
C GLU A 159 -21.17 0.04 -9.28
N VAL A 160 -20.11 0.04 -10.05
CA VAL A 160 -19.47 1.26 -10.53
C VAL A 160 -19.16 1.18 -12.01
N VAL A 161 -19.10 2.34 -12.65
CA VAL A 161 -18.61 2.49 -14.01
C VAL A 161 -17.24 3.15 -13.95
N ALA A 162 -16.26 2.51 -14.57
CA ALA A 162 -14.95 3.09 -14.84
C ALA A 162 -14.95 3.68 -16.24
N SER A 163 -14.64 4.97 -16.36
CA SER A 163 -14.65 5.71 -17.62
C SER A 163 -13.29 6.33 -17.89
N ALA A 164 -12.85 6.28 -19.14
CA ALA A 164 -11.68 6.97 -19.68
C ALA A 164 -11.95 7.35 -21.13
N ALA A 165 -11.04 8.03 -21.81
CA ALA A 165 -11.17 8.34 -23.22
C ALA A 165 -11.34 7.06 -24.06
N GLY A 166 -12.50 6.89 -24.70
CA GLY A 166 -12.81 5.72 -25.53
C GLY A 166 -13.02 4.40 -24.78
N PHE A 167 -13.20 4.44 -23.47
CA PHE A 167 -13.37 3.25 -22.65
C PHE A 167 -14.42 3.45 -21.56
N ASN A 168 -15.34 2.50 -21.47
CA ASN A 168 -16.26 2.38 -20.33
C ASN A 168 -16.35 0.92 -19.89
N ALA A 169 -16.31 0.69 -18.60
CA ALA A 169 -16.48 -0.64 -18.02
C ALA A 169 -17.44 -0.60 -16.84
N ASN A 170 -18.41 -1.50 -16.84
CA ASN A 170 -19.27 -1.76 -15.70
C ASN A 170 -18.59 -2.79 -14.81
N ILE A 171 -18.47 -2.48 -13.52
CA ILE A 171 -17.79 -3.28 -12.52
C ILE A 171 -18.78 -3.61 -11.42
N ALA A 172 -19.03 -4.89 -11.17
CA ALA A 172 -19.73 -5.38 -9.99
C ALA A 172 -18.74 -6.09 -9.08
N LEU A 173 -18.61 -5.60 -7.86
CA LEU A 173 -17.73 -6.18 -6.84
C LEU A 173 -18.56 -6.61 -5.65
N ARG A 174 -18.35 -7.83 -5.18
CA ARG A 174 -19.03 -8.40 -4.01
C ARG A 174 -18.01 -9.02 -3.07
N THR A 175 -18.05 -8.61 -1.81
CA THR A 175 -17.19 -9.12 -0.74
C THR A 175 -18.05 -9.73 0.35
N HIS A 176 -17.80 -10.98 0.70
CA HIS A 176 -18.46 -11.67 1.80
C HIS A 176 -17.40 -12.44 2.61
N GLY A 177 -17.22 -12.01 3.87
CA GLY A 177 -16.18 -12.56 4.74
C GLY A 177 -14.79 -12.43 4.13
N ASN A 178 -14.15 -13.57 3.86
CA ASN A 178 -12.82 -13.65 3.25
C ASN A 178 -12.85 -13.97 1.74
N LYS A 179 -14.00 -13.83 1.09
CA LYS A 179 -14.17 -14.07 -0.35
C LYS A 179 -14.62 -12.79 -1.05
N GLN A 180 -14.09 -12.58 -2.24
CA GLN A 180 -14.43 -11.45 -3.10
C GLN A 180 -14.58 -11.92 -4.54
N THR A 181 -15.61 -11.41 -5.21
CA THR A 181 -15.81 -11.62 -6.65
C THR A 181 -15.89 -10.26 -7.35
N VAL A 182 -15.27 -10.16 -8.50
CA VAL A 182 -15.31 -8.97 -9.36
C VAL A 182 -15.71 -9.42 -10.76
N ALA A 183 -16.80 -8.86 -11.28
CA ALA A 183 -17.24 -9.03 -12.64
C ALA A 183 -17.09 -7.68 -13.37
N ILE A 184 -16.41 -7.69 -14.50
CA ILE A 184 -16.19 -6.50 -15.33
C ILE A 184 -16.77 -6.78 -16.70
N ARG A 185 -17.47 -5.79 -17.29
CA ARG A 185 -17.97 -5.80 -18.66
C ARG A 185 -17.63 -4.48 -19.33
N ALA A 186 -17.02 -4.54 -20.50
CA ALA A 186 -16.61 -3.37 -21.28
C ALA A 186 -16.88 -3.55 -22.76
N ASP A 187 -16.97 -2.43 -23.48
CA ASP A 187 -17.24 -2.38 -24.92
C ASP A 187 -15.98 -1.91 -25.66
N SER A 188 -14.88 -2.66 -25.51
CA SER A 188 -13.61 -2.38 -26.16
C SER A 188 -12.93 -3.71 -26.54
N GLN A 189 -11.66 -3.69 -26.93
CA GLN A 189 -10.87 -4.92 -27.12
C GLN A 189 -10.87 -5.81 -25.88
N PHE A 190 -10.89 -5.21 -24.71
CA PHE A 190 -11.17 -5.89 -23.45
C PHE A 190 -12.68 -5.97 -23.26
N ARG A 191 -13.28 -7.14 -23.37
CA ARG A 191 -14.72 -7.37 -23.21
C ARG A 191 -15.14 -7.53 -21.77
N GLY A 192 -14.25 -8.03 -20.93
CA GLY A 192 -14.55 -8.16 -19.51
C GLY A 192 -13.63 -9.11 -18.78
N ALA A 193 -13.88 -9.24 -17.48
CA ALA A 193 -13.20 -10.21 -16.62
C ALA A 193 -14.12 -10.73 -15.53
N ASN A 194 -13.87 -11.96 -15.10
CA ASN A 194 -14.45 -12.53 -13.90
C ASN A 194 -13.30 -12.99 -12.99
N ILE A 195 -13.22 -12.41 -11.80
CA ILE A 195 -12.12 -12.61 -10.87
C ILE A 195 -12.70 -13.07 -9.53
N SER A 196 -12.09 -14.06 -8.92
CA SER A 196 -12.37 -14.52 -7.56
C SER A 196 -11.11 -14.43 -6.72
N MET A 197 -11.20 -13.78 -5.57
CA MET A 197 -10.09 -13.58 -4.64
C MET A 197 -10.47 -14.01 -3.23
N SER A 198 -9.45 -14.27 -2.43
CA SER A 198 -9.58 -14.54 -1.00
C SER A 198 -8.46 -13.86 -0.21
N ARG A 199 -8.67 -13.70 1.07
CA ARG A 199 -7.68 -13.23 2.06
C ARG A 199 -7.57 -14.17 3.24
#